data_024717fa1dc1f6bc013c4be2d00687cc
#
_entry.id   024717fa1dc1f6bc013c4be2d00687cc
#
_cell.length_a   1.000
_cell.length_b   1.000
_cell.length_c   1.000
_cell.angle_alpha   90.00
_cell.angle_beta   90.00
_cell.angle_gamma   90.00
#
_symmetry.space_group_name_H-M   'P 1'
#
loop_
_entity.id
_entity.type
_entity.pdbx_description
1 polymer ?
#
loop_
_entity_poly.entity_id
_entity_poly.type
_entity_poly.pdbx_seq_one_letter_code
_entity_poly.pdbx_strand_id
1 'polypeptide(L)'
;MRRARWIAPWKDSEKKPAIYHCISRVVDRRFVFGDEEREQFRIFMRMYENFSGCRVLSYCIMSNHIHILLEVPPMPKGGLTDEELLTRLRSIYSEAVVAEVAEDLVRARKQEVAESVAEEIHERYTYRMHDRSP
;
A
#
# COMPACT_ATOMS: atom_id res chain seq x y z
N MET A 1 -27.49 5.00 6.88
CA MET A 1 -26.42 4.45 7.73
C MET A 1 -25.38 3.72 6.88
N ARG A 2 -24.15 4.18 6.89
CA ARG A 2 -23.06 3.43 6.23
C ARG A 2 -22.77 2.18 7.02
N ARG A 3 -22.81 1.01 6.37
CA ARG A 3 -22.30 -0.22 6.99
C ARG A 3 -20.82 -0.06 7.28
N ALA A 4 -20.39 -0.47 8.46
CA ALA A 4 -18.97 -0.58 8.76
C ALA A 4 -18.31 -1.52 7.75
N ARG A 5 -17.11 -1.18 7.30
CA ARG A 5 -16.32 -2.06 6.42
C ARG A 5 -15.92 -3.31 7.17
N TRP A 6 -16.08 -4.43 6.51
CA TRP A 6 -15.57 -5.68 7.07
C TRP A 6 -14.03 -5.67 6.98
N ILE A 7 -13.41 -5.95 8.09
CA ILE A 7 -11.97 -6.17 8.18
C ILE A 7 -11.76 -7.57 8.76
N ALA A 8 -10.88 -8.36 8.15
CA ALA A 8 -10.61 -9.71 8.60
C ALA A 8 -10.18 -9.71 10.08
N PRO A 9 -10.80 -10.54 10.92
CA PRO A 9 -10.41 -10.65 12.36
C PRO A 9 -8.92 -11.01 12.53
N TRP A 10 -8.33 -11.68 11.56
CA TRP A 10 -6.92 -12.08 11.56
C TRP A 10 -5.99 -11.09 10.85
N LYS A 11 -6.40 -9.84 10.68
CA LYS A 11 -5.63 -8.80 9.96
C LYS A 11 -4.20 -8.62 10.45
N ASP A 12 -3.96 -8.87 11.72
CA ASP A 12 -2.64 -8.73 12.36
C ASP A 12 -1.88 -10.06 12.47
N SER A 13 -2.39 -11.14 11.86
CA SER A 13 -1.71 -12.42 11.86
C SER A 13 -0.36 -12.34 11.13
N GLU A 14 0.68 -12.93 11.70
CA GLU A 14 1.98 -13.07 11.08
C GLU A 14 2.04 -14.17 10.01
N LYS A 15 1.03 -15.04 9.96
CA LYS A 15 1.03 -16.24 9.12
C LYS A 15 -0.08 -16.29 8.09
N LYS A 16 -1.20 -15.62 8.35
CA LYS A 16 -2.40 -15.74 7.54
C LYS A 16 -2.66 -14.49 6.72
N PRO A 17 -2.69 -14.58 5.37
CA PRO A 17 -3.08 -13.47 4.53
C PRO A 17 -4.58 -13.21 4.64
N ALA A 18 -5.01 -12.00 4.33
CA ALA A 18 -6.40 -11.61 4.25
C ALA A 18 -6.76 -11.28 2.80
N ILE A 19 -7.93 -11.73 2.35
CA ILE A 19 -8.42 -11.47 1.00
C ILE A 19 -9.65 -10.58 1.09
N TYR A 20 -9.64 -9.48 0.32
CA TYR A 20 -10.71 -8.50 0.29
C TYR A 20 -11.24 -8.32 -1.13
N HIS A 21 -12.56 -8.20 -1.24
CA HIS A 21 -13.20 -7.74 -2.46
C HIS A 21 -13.52 -6.25 -2.30
N CYS A 22 -12.83 -5.43 -3.07
CA CYS A 22 -12.97 -3.97 -3.04
C CYS A 22 -13.77 -3.52 -4.25
N ILE A 23 -14.75 -2.64 -4.02
CA ILE A 23 -15.58 -2.05 -5.07
C ILE A 23 -15.49 -0.54 -4.95
N SER A 24 -15.21 0.12 -6.07
CA SER A 24 -15.24 1.57 -6.15
C SER A 24 -16.14 2.00 -7.31
N ARG A 25 -17.01 2.97 -7.07
CA ARG A 25 -17.92 3.52 -8.07
C ARG A 25 -17.55 4.96 -8.38
N VAL A 26 -17.71 5.32 -9.65
CA VAL A 26 -17.63 6.72 -10.06
C VAL A 26 -18.95 7.40 -9.65
N VAL A 27 -18.84 8.44 -8.83
CA VAL A 27 -20.00 9.17 -8.29
C VAL A 27 -20.65 10.08 -9.34
N ASP A 28 -19.84 10.59 -10.29
CA ASP A 28 -20.34 11.44 -11.37
C ASP A 28 -20.64 10.59 -12.61
N ARG A 29 -21.91 10.55 -13.02
CA ARG A 29 -22.38 9.81 -14.20
C ARG A 29 -21.76 10.31 -15.51
N ARG A 30 -21.13 11.48 -15.52
CA ARG A 30 -20.42 12.04 -16.68
C ARG A 30 -19.04 11.40 -16.89
N PHE A 31 -18.49 10.77 -15.84
CA PHE A 31 -17.22 10.09 -15.92
C PHE A 31 -17.44 8.61 -16.23
N VAL A 32 -16.99 8.22 -17.40
CA VAL A 32 -16.98 6.84 -17.84
C VAL A 32 -15.51 6.48 -18.06
N PHE A 33 -15.09 5.33 -17.55
CA PHE A 33 -13.74 4.84 -17.80
C PHE A 33 -13.62 4.42 -19.26
N GLY A 34 -12.90 5.21 -20.07
CA GLY A 34 -12.49 4.85 -21.41
C GLY A 34 -11.24 3.95 -21.39
N ASP A 35 -10.72 3.61 -22.56
CA ASP A 35 -9.55 2.73 -22.69
C ASP A 35 -8.30 3.35 -22.07
N GLU A 36 -8.13 4.67 -22.22
CA GLU A 36 -6.99 5.40 -21.65
C GLU A 36 -7.02 5.40 -20.12
N GLU A 37 -8.17 5.67 -19.52
CA GLU A 37 -8.35 5.68 -18.08
C GLU A 37 -8.19 4.29 -17.48
N ARG A 38 -8.64 3.25 -18.18
CA ARG A 38 -8.45 1.86 -17.75
C ARG A 38 -6.98 1.48 -17.72
N GLU A 39 -6.22 1.86 -18.73
CA GLU A 39 -4.79 1.59 -18.80
C GLU A 39 -4.03 2.35 -17.72
N GLN A 40 -4.38 3.63 -17.51
CA GLN A 40 -3.80 4.45 -16.45
C GLN A 40 -4.09 3.84 -15.06
N PHE A 41 -5.30 3.37 -14.84
CA PHE A 41 -5.67 2.71 -13.59
C PHE A 41 -4.86 1.43 -13.38
N ARG A 42 -4.67 0.64 -14.44
CA ARG A 42 -3.87 -0.58 -14.40
C ARG A 42 -2.42 -0.30 -14.00
N ILE A 43 -1.83 0.75 -14.53
CA ILE A 43 -0.48 1.19 -14.20
C ILE A 43 -0.40 1.58 -12.72
N PHE A 44 -1.31 2.39 -12.23
CA PHE A 44 -1.36 2.78 -10.81
C PHE A 44 -1.56 1.57 -9.90
N MET A 45 -2.43 0.65 -10.27
CA MET A 45 -2.68 -0.57 -9.49
C MET A 45 -1.39 -1.38 -9.32
N ARG A 46 -0.60 -1.54 -10.37
CA ARG A 46 0.69 -2.24 -10.30
C ARG A 46 1.72 -1.51 -9.44
N MET A 47 1.78 -0.19 -9.52
CA MET A 47 2.63 0.63 -8.66
C MET A 47 2.27 0.43 -7.19
N TYR A 48 0.99 0.45 -6.85
CA TYR A 48 0.52 0.24 -5.48
C TYR A 48 0.72 -1.19 -4.98
N GLU A 49 0.66 -2.21 -5.85
CA GLU A 49 1.06 -3.57 -5.49
C GLU A 49 2.51 -3.60 -5.01
N ASN A 50 3.42 -3.01 -5.77
CA ASN A 50 4.83 -2.94 -5.42
C ASN A 50 5.09 -2.16 -4.13
N PHE A 51 4.35 -1.07 -3.93
CA PHE A 51 4.47 -0.25 -2.73
C PHE A 51 3.92 -0.95 -1.48
N SER A 52 2.73 -1.49 -1.56
CA SER A 52 2.03 -2.06 -0.41
C SER A 52 2.45 -3.49 -0.06
N GLY A 53 3.01 -4.20 -1.03
CA GLY A 53 3.24 -5.63 -0.92
C GLY A 53 1.96 -6.48 -1.05
N CYS A 54 0.81 -5.85 -1.27
CA CYS A 54 -0.44 -6.56 -1.55
C CYS A 54 -0.42 -7.15 -2.96
N ARG A 55 -1.22 -8.18 -3.19
CA ARG A 55 -1.37 -8.80 -4.51
C ARG A 55 -2.78 -8.60 -5.03
N VAL A 56 -2.91 -8.11 -6.24
CA VAL A 56 -4.18 -8.11 -6.95
C VAL A 56 -4.37 -9.49 -7.59
N LEU A 57 -5.28 -10.27 -7.06
CA LEU A 57 -5.57 -11.62 -7.56
C LEU A 57 -6.42 -11.58 -8.83
N SER A 58 -7.35 -10.65 -8.89
CA SER A 58 -8.23 -10.43 -10.02
C SER A 58 -8.78 -9.02 -9.99
N TYR A 59 -9.13 -8.48 -11.13
CA TYR A 59 -9.78 -7.18 -11.23
C TYR A 59 -10.70 -7.11 -12.45
N CYS A 60 -11.69 -6.24 -12.35
CA CYS A 60 -12.58 -5.93 -13.45
C CYS A 60 -12.85 -4.42 -13.44
N ILE A 61 -12.47 -3.75 -14.52
CA ILE A 61 -12.69 -2.32 -14.70
C ILE A 61 -13.88 -2.13 -15.64
N MET A 62 -15.01 -1.76 -15.06
CA MET A 62 -16.21 -1.48 -15.83
C MET A 62 -16.31 0.02 -16.12
N SER A 63 -17.25 0.42 -16.94
CA SER A 63 -17.38 1.83 -17.36
C SER A 63 -17.59 2.81 -16.20
N ASN A 64 -18.23 2.38 -15.13
CA ASN A 64 -18.61 3.24 -14.00
C ASN A 64 -18.23 2.69 -12.63
N HIS A 65 -17.60 1.53 -12.57
CA HIS A 65 -17.11 0.97 -11.31
C HIS A 65 -15.99 -0.04 -11.53
N ILE A 66 -15.26 -0.31 -10.49
CA ILE A 66 -14.10 -1.18 -10.48
C ILE A 66 -14.27 -2.20 -9.37
N HIS A 67 -13.97 -3.45 -9.69
CA HIS A 67 -13.86 -4.55 -8.71
C HIS A 67 -12.43 -5.01 -8.63
N ILE A 68 -11.92 -5.17 -7.42
CA ILE A 68 -10.57 -5.70 -7.17
C ILE A 68 -10.66 -6.76 -6.10
N LEU A 69 -10.10 -7.94 -6.38
CA LEU A 69 -9.87 -8.98 -5.39
C LEU A 69 -8.42 -8.87 -4.94
N LEU A 70 -8.23 -8.46 -3.69
CA LEU A 70 -6.94 -8.09 -3.15
C LEU A 70 -6.51 -9.04 -2.03
N GLU A 71 -5.30 -9.59 -2.15
CA GLU A 71 -4.67 -10.32 -1.07
C GLU A 71 -3.71 -9.41 -0.31
N VAL A 72 -3.95 -9.28 0.98
CA VAL A 72 -3.06 -8.55 1.88
C VAL A 72 -2.19 -9.58 2.59
N PRO A 73 -0.85 -9.54 2.41
CA PRO A 73 0.03 -10.51 3.03
C PRO A 73 0.06 -10.35 4.54
N PRO A 74 0.44 -11.40 5.27
CA PRO A 74 0.66 -11.28 6.71
C PRO A 74 1.81 -10.30 6.98
N MET A 75 1.75 -9.62 8.13
CA MET A 75 2.82 -8.71 8.54
C MET A 75 4.06 -9.52 8.92
N PRO A 76 5.23 -9.26 8.32
CA PRO A 76 6.44 -9.96 8.71
C PRO A 76 6.83 -9.64 10.15
N LYS A 77 7.34 -10.63 10.85
CA LYS A 77 7.82 -10.48 12.21
C LYS A 77 8.98 -9.47 12.25
N GLY A 78 8.83 -8.42 13.08
CA GLY A 78 9.82 -7.36 13.17
C GLY A 78 9.71 -6.29 12.07
N GLY A 79 8.69 -6.35 11.21
CA GLY A 79 8.45 -5.37 10.14
C GLY A 79 9.37 -5.54 8.94
N LEU A 80 9.47 -4.49 8.13
CA LEU A 80 10.32 -4.48 6.95
C LEU A 80 11.76 -4.13 7.30
N THR A 81 12.72 -4.67 6.56
CA THR A 81 14.10 -4.19 6.62
C THR A 81 14.21 -2.81 5.97
N ASP A 82 15.26 -2.05 6.27
CA ASP A 82 15.50 -0.75 5.66
C ASP A 82 15.57 -0.84 4.13
N GLU A 83 16.23 -1.87 3.62
CA GLU A 83 16.35 -2.13 2.19
C GLU A 83 15.01 -2.43 1.52
N GLU A 84 14.19 -3.27 2.14
CA GLU A 84 12.85 -3.57 1.66
C GLU A 84 11.95 -2.33 1.66
N LEU A 85 12.03 -1.51 2.72
CA LEU A 85 11.30 -0.26 2.81
C LEU A 85 11.65 0.68 1.66
N LEU A 86 12.95 0.90 1.43
CA LEU A 86 13.43 1.77 0.35
C LEU A 86 13.02 1.25 -1.04
N THR A 87 13.10 -0.06 -1.24
CA THR A 87 12.66 -0.69 -2.49
C THR A 87 11.19 -0.44 -2.77
N ARG A 88 10.33 -0.57 -1.77
CA ARG A 88 8.90 -0.29 -1.90
C ARG A 88 8.62 1.18 -2.15
N LEU A 89 9.33 2.09 -1.47
CA LEU A 89 9.17 3.53 -1.65
C LEU A 89 9.49 3.97 -3.08
N ARG A 90 10.44 3.33 -3.74
CA ARG A 90 10.79 3.64 -5.14
C ARG A 90 9.64 3.42 -6.11
N SER A 91 8.64 2.65 -5.74
CA SER A 91 7.48 2.38 -6.60
C SER A 91 6.57 3.58 -6.79
N ILE A 92 6.48 4.48 -5.80
CA ILE A 92 5.56 5.63 -5.84
C ILE A 92 6.19 6.98 -5.51
N TYR A 93 7.34 6.99 -4.83
CA TYR A 93 8.05 8.23 -4.48
C TYR A 93 9.20 8.50 -5.44
N SER A 94 9.54 9.77 -5.59
CA SER A 94 10.70 10.19 -6.38
C SER A 94 12.00 9.71 -5.75
N GLU A 95 13.06 9.61 -6.55
CA GLU A 95 14.39 9.25 -6.06
C GLU A 95 14.91 10.23 -5.00
N ALA A 96 14.57 11.52 -5.11
CA ALA A 96 14.93 12.52 -4.14
C ALA A 96 14.32 12.22 -2.76
N VAL A 97 13.05 11.84 -2.70
CA VAL A 97 12.37 11.45 -1.46
C VAL A 97 12.98 10.16 -0.89
N VAL A 98 13.23 9.17 -1.72
CA VAL A 98 13.84 7.90 -1.30
C VAL A 98 15.24 8.13 -0.74
N ALA A 99 16.05 8.97 -1.39
CA ALA A 99 17.38 9.34 -0.91
C ALA A 99 17.34 10.04 0.45
N GLU A 100 16.39 10.95 0.64
CA GLU A 100 16.17 11.64 1.92
C GLU A 100 15.81 10.67 3.04
N VAL A 101 14.90 9.74 2.79
CA VAL A 101 14.54 8.69 3.75
C VAL A 101 15.73 7.79 4.06
N ALA A 102 16.51 7.41 3.04
CA ALA A 102 17.71 6.61 3.23
C ALA A 102 18.74 7.31 4.11
N GLU A 103 18.97 8.60 3.91
CA GLU A 103 19.86 9.41 4.75
C GLU A 103 19.36 9.50 6.19
N ASP A 104 18.06 9.72 6.38
CA ASP A 104 17.45 9.77 7.71
C ASP A 104 17.61 8.44 8.45
N LEU A 105 17.42 7.31 7.77
CA LEU A 105 17.62 5.98 8.36
C LEU A 105 19.08 5.74 8.74
N VAL A 106 20.02 6.11 7.89
CA VAL A 106 21.45 5.98 8.18
C VAL A 106 21.84 6.82 9.39
N ARG A 107 21.37 8.05 9.47
CA ARG A 107 21.60 8.94 10.62
C ARG A 107 21.00 8.36 11.90
N ALA A 108 19.77 7.87 11.83
CA ALA A 108 19.10 7.25 12.95
C ALA A 108 19.85 6.03 13.47
N ARG A 109 20.38 5.18 12.59
CA ARG A 109 21.13 3.98 12.97
C ARG A 109 22.49 4.26 13.60
N LYS A 110 23.07 5.42 13.35
CA LYS A 110 24.40 5.82 13.90
C LYS A 110 24.35 6.38 15.31
N GLN A 111 23.20 6.81 15.80
CA GLN A 111 23.05 7.42 17.13
C GLN A 111 22.41 6.41 18.08
N GLU A 112 22.97 6.25 19.30
CA GLU A 112 22.47 5.28 20.30
C GLU A 112 21.02 5.53 20.74
N VAL A 113 20.53 6.78 20.61
CA VAL A 113 19.14 7.17 20.93
C VAL A 113 18.18 6.90 19.77
N ALA A 114 18.66 6.37 18.68
CA ALA A 114 18.01 6.48 17.37
C ALA A 114 17.32 5.22 16.88
N GLU A 115 17.33 4.11 17.60
CA GLU A 115 16.50 2.95 17.27
C GLU A 115 15.02 3.34 17.24
N SER A 116 14.61 4.17 18.20
CA SER A 116 13.23 4.66 18.26
C SER A 116 12.87 5.55 17.06
N VAL A 117 13.81 6.35 16.55
CA VAL A 117 13.58 7.22 15.39
C VAL A 117 13.52 6.39 14.09
N ALA A 118 14.39 5.39 13.96
CA ALA A 118 14.34 4.48 12.81
C ALA A 118 13.02 3.68 12.80
N GLU A 119 12.57 3.19 13.94
CA GLU A 119 11.27 2.53 14.10
C GLU A 119 10.11 3.46 13.74
N GLU A 120 10.16 4.71 14.16
CA GLU A 120 9.16 5.73 13.82
C GLU A 120 9.06 5.96 12.31
N ILE A 121 10.20 6.04 11.61
CA ILE A 121 10.23 6.18 10.16
C ILE A 121 9.59 4.95 9.50
N HIS A 122 9.96 3.74 9.93
CA HIS A 122 9.37 2.50 9.44
C HIS A 122 7.86 2.44 9.66
N GLU A 123 7.39 2.76 10.87
CA GLU A 123 5.97 2.77 11.21
C GLU A 123 5.18 3.74 10.34
N ARG A 124 5.71 4.94 10.11
CA ARG A 124 5.06 5.96 9.28
C ARG A 124 4.77 5.46 7.87
N TYR A 125 5.75 4.85 7.21
CA TYR A 125 5.61 4.36 5.85
C TYR A 125 4.90 3.02 5.78
N THR A 126 5.13 2.14 6.74
CA THR A 126 4.42 0.86 6.84
C THR A 126 2.92 1.09 7.05
N TYR A 127 2.54 2.05 7.87
CA TYR A 127 1.14 2.44 8.05
C TYR A 127 0.51 2.87 6.73
N ARG A 128 1.20 3.69 5.95
CA ARG A 128 0.71 4.13 4.63
C ARG A 128 0.54 2.97 3.65
N MET A 129 1.45 2.00 3.67
CA MET A 129 1.38 0.80 2.83
C MET A 129 0.14 -0.04 3.13
N HIS A 130 -0.24 -0.12 4.40
CA HIS A 130 -1.34 -0.94 4.88
C HIS A 130 -2.62 -0.15 5.15
N ASP A 131 -2.61 1.16 4.94
CA ASP A 131 -3.82 1.99 5.06
C ASP A 131 -4.76 1.67 3.91
N ARG A 132 -5.88 1.09 4.25
CA ARG A 132 -6.94 0.68 3.33
C ARG A 132 -8.14 1.61 3.35
N SER A 133 -8.00 2.73 4.00
CA SER A 133 -9.01 3.77 3.98
C SER A 133 -9.04 4.41 2.59
N PRO A 134 -10.22 4.63 2.00
CA PRO A 134 -10.30 5.30 0.71
C PRO A 134 -9.89 6.77 0.83
#